data_ef16a67f1d1b22848e8eb4f632894dca
#
_entry.id   ef16a67f1d1b22848e8eb4f632894dca
#
_cell.length_a   1.000
_cell.length_b   1.000
_cell.length_c   1.000
_cell.angle_alpha   90.00
_cell.angle_beta   90.00
_cell.angle_gamma   90.00
#
_symmetry.space_group_name_H-M   'P 1'
#
loop_
_entity.id
_entity.type
_entity.pdbx_description
1 polymer ?
#
loop_
_entity_poly.entity_id
_entity_poly.type
_entity_poly.pdbx_seq_one_letter_code
_entity_poly.pdbx_strand_id
1 'polypeptide(L)'
;EHHFLWTRHFRTVVDIGANKGQFSLAARKNLKDAEIYAFEPQAKAAEIFSSIFKHDQKVHFFQIAIGPEKRASVMNISHSDDSSSLLKISDLQNSLFPDTYKSGSEVICEDTLESVLGRNNIIEPSLLKIDVQGYEMEVLKGSLFCLDKFTHIYCECSYLSLYEGQPLASDIVKFMVEHNFDLDGIYNTCHTSQGEAIQSDFLFKRASKVT
;
A
#
# COMPACT_ATOMS: atom_id res chain seq x y z
N GLU A 1 -10.39 2.44 -12.94
CA GLU A 1 -10.27 1.48 -11.84
C GLU A 1 -10.56 2.13 -10.49
N HIS A 2 -9.87 3.16 -10.03
CA HIS A 2 -10.02 3.80 -8.73
C HIS A 2 -10.93 5.05 -8.71
N HIS A 3 -11.85 5.20 -9.67
CA HIS A 3 -12.63 6.45 -9.84
C HIS A 3 -13.44 6.84 -8.60
N PHE A 4 -13.96 5.85 -7.87
CA PHE A 4 -14.74 6.08 -6.64
C PHE A 4 -13.93 6.75 -5.52
N LEU A 5 -12.60 6.64 -5.49
CA LEU A 5 -11.76 7.30 -4.51
C LEU A 5 -11.72 8.82 -4.72
N TRP A 6 -11.67 9.25 -5.99
CA TRP A 6 -11.42 10.66 -6.33
C TRP A 6 -12.58 11.59 -6.02
N THR A 7 -13.78 11.07 -5.88
CA THR A 7 -14.98 11.85 -5.48
C THR A 7 -14.94 12.31 -4.02
N ARG A 8 -13.99 11.80 -3.21
CA ARG A 8 -13.82 12.16 -1.81
C ARG A 8 -12.91 13.37 -1.58
N HIS A 9 -12.34 13.95 -2.65
CA HIS A 9 -11.55 15.19 -2.63
C HIS A 9 -10.44 15.20 -1.57
N PHE A 10 -9.62 14.16 -1.50
CA PHE A 10 -8.51 14.06 -0.56
C PHE A 10 -7.51 15.23 -0.74
N ARG A 11 -7.03 15.76 0.39
CA ARG A 11 -5.98 16.78 0.46
C ARG A 11 -4.59 16.16 0.62
N THR A 12 -4.54 14.97 1.20
CA THR A 12 -3.31 14.18 1.34
C THR A 12 -3.57 12.77 0.83
N VAL A 13 -2.65 12.26 0.02
CA VAL A 13 -2.58 10.86 -0.40
C VAL A 13 -1.22 10.32 0.02
N VAL A 14 -1.21 9.23 0.77
CA VAL A 14 -0.01 8.47 1.10
C VAL A 14 -0.10 7.15 0.34
N ASP A 15 0.85 6.90 -0.56
CA ASP A 15 0.91 5.74 -1.47
C ASP A 15 2.08 4.85 -1.05
N ILE A 16 1.81 3.78 -0.29
CA ILE A 16 2.81 2.82 0.16
C ILE A 16 2.79 1.61 -0.76
N GLY A 17 3.96 1.27 -1.32
CA GLY A 17 4.11 0.37 -2.46
C GLY A 17 3.75 1.10 -3.75
N ALA A 18 4.37 2.28 -3.95
CA ALA A 18 4.05 3.14 -5.10
C ALA A 18 4.55 2.59 -6.45
N ASN A 19 5.43 1.61 -6.42
CA ASN A 19 6.03 1.01 -7.61
C ASN A 19 6.52 2.11 -8.59
N LYS A 20 6.17 2.03 -9.86
CA LYS A 20 6.52 3.02 -10.91
C LYS A 20 5.61 4.26 -10.88
N GLY A 21 4.69 4.38 -9.92
CA GLY A 21 3.83 5.54 -9.69
C GLY A 21 2.46 5.50 -10.35
N GLN A 22 1.95 4.33 -10.71
CA GLN A 22 0.65 4.18 -11.39
C GLN A 22 -0.50 4.78 -10.58
N PHE A 23 -0.58 4.43 -9.27
CA PHE A 23 -1.62 4.97 -8.39
C PHE A 23 -1.41 6.47 -8.11
N SER A 24 -0.19 6.89 -7.82
CA SER A 24 0.18 8.30 -7.63
C SER A 24 -0.15 9.16 -8.86
N LEU A 25 0.04 8.64 -10.08
CA LEU A 25 -0.32 9.33 -11.33
C LEU A 25 -1.83 9.47 -11.49
N ALA A 26 -2.60 8.42 -11.16
CA ALA A 26 -4.06 8.47 -11.15
C ALA A 26 -4.57 9.47 -10.09
N ALA A 27 -3.97 9.49 -8.89
CA ALA A 27 -4.28 10.45 -7.85
C ALA A 27 -4.01 11.89 -8.32
N ARG A 28 -2.83 12.19 -8.85
CA ARG A 28 -2.46 13.52 -9.34
C ARG A 28 -3.38 14.02 -10.46
N LYS A 29 -3.77 13.14 -11.38
CA LYS A 29 -4.69 13.49 -12.47
C LYS A 29 -6.04 13.99 -11.95
N ASN A 30 -6.54 13.41 -10.86
CA ASN A 30 -7.89 13.67 -10.33
C ASN A 30 -7.90 14.64 -9.14
N LEU A 31 -6.81 14.72 -8.38
CA LEU A 31 -6.66 15.54 -7.16
C LEU A 31 -5.51 16.53 -7.34
N LYS A 32 -5.73 17.57 -8.17
CA LYS A 32 -4.68 18.51 -8.58
C LYS A 32 -4.01 19.26 -7.42
N ASP A 33 -4.72 19.46 -6.31
CA ASP A 33 -4.24 20.21 -5.16
C ASP A 33 -3.74 19.35 -3.99
N ALA A 34 -3.91 18.03 -4.08
CA ALA A 34 -3.48 17.13 -3.01
C ALA A 34 -1.94 17.05 -2.92
N GLU A 35 -1.42 16.97 -1.71
CA GLU A 35 -0.05 16.52 -1.45
C GLU A 35 -0.01 14.99 -1.55
N ILE A 36 0.93 14.45 -2.32
CA ILE A 36 1.12 13.01 -2.50
C ILE A 36 2.48 12.62 -1.93
N TYR A 37 2.47 11.69 -0.99
CA TYR A 37 3.67 11.12 -0.37
C TYR A 37 3.76 9.65 -0.78
N ALA A 38 4.76 9.31 -1.59
CA ALA A 38 4.92 7.99 -2.20
C ALA A 38 6.14 7.27 -1.64
N PHE A 39 5.98 5.99 -1.33
CA PHE A 39 7.00 5.15 -0.72
C PHE A 39 7.21 3.89 -1.56
N GLU A 40 8.43 3.67 -2.03
CA GLU A 40 8.82 2.51 -2.81
C GLU A 40 10.31 2.20 -2.57
N PRO A 41 10.65 1.03 -2.01
CA PRO A 41 12.03 0.71 -1.68
C PRO A 41 12.88 0.28 -2.87
N GLN A 42 12.29 -0.31 -3.93
CA GLN A 42 13.05 -0.86 -5.05
C GLN A 42 13.71 0.23 -5.89
N ALA A 43 15.03 0.13 -6.09
CA ALA A 43 15.81 1.14 -6.82
C ALA A 43 15.30 1.35 -8.26
N LYS A 44 15.02 0.28 -9.00
CA LYS A 44 14.54 0.35 -10.39
C LYS A 44 13.19 1.06 -10.50
N ALA A 45 12.25 0.76 -9.62
CA ALA A 45 10.94 1.41 -9.58
C ALA A 45 11.06 2.89 -9.16
N ALA A 46 11.91 3.18 -8.17
CA ALA A 46 12.21 4.52 -7.68
C ALA A 46 12.76 5.46 -8.77
N GLU A 47 13.67 4.98 -9.62
CA GLU A 47 14.19 5.72 -10.76
C GLU A 47 13.08 6.13 -11.74
N ILE A 48 12.19 5.19 -12.08
CA ILE A 48 11.06 5.44 -12.98
C ILE A 48 10.09 6.43 -12.36
N PHE A 49 9.69 6.21 -11.09
CA PHE A 49 8.82 7.12 -10.34
C PHE A 49 9.37 8.54 -10.34
N SER A 50 10.64 8.70 -9.95
CA SER A 50 11.31 10.00 -9.88
C SER A 50 11.37 10.70 -11.24
N SER A 51 11.54 9.95 -12.33
CA SER A 51 11.51 10.49 -13.69
C SER A 51 10.13 11.03 -14.08
N ILE A 52 9.07 10.34 -13.70
CA ILE A 52 7.68 10.75 -13.99
C ILE A 52 7.32 12.04 -13.25
N PHE A 53 7.65 12.13 -11.97
CA PHE A 53 7.22 13.22 -11.11
C PHE A 53 8.26 14.32 -10.88
N LYS A 54 9.38 14.32 -11.60
CA LYS A 54 10.54 15.23 -11.41
C LYS A 54 10.21 16.72 -11.36
N HIS A 55 9.08 17.15 -11.89
CA HIS A 55 8.65 18.55 -11.96
C HIS A 55 7.40 18.84 -11.11
N ASP A 56 6.82 17.84 -10.44
CA ASP A 56 5.64 18.02 -9.60
C ASP A 56 6.06 18.28 -8.15
N GLN A 57 5.95 19.53 -7.71
CA GLN A 57 6.34 19.94 -6.36
C GLN A 57 5.41 19.42 -5.25
N LYS A 58 4.26 18.88 -5.59
CA LYS A 58 3.29 18.30 -4.65
C LYS A 58 3.38 16.76 -4.56
N VAL A 59 4.36 16.16 -5.24
CA VAL A 59 4.67 14.73 -5.14
C VAL A 59 6.02 14.57 -4.45
N HIS A 60 5.99 13.96 -3.28
CA HIS A 60 7.16 13.71 -2.43
C HIS A 60 7.47 12.23 -2.46
N PHE A 61 8.65 11.85 -2.90
CA PHE A 61 9.05 10.46 -3.04
C PHE A 61 10.10 10.06 -2.00
N PHE A 62 9.91 8.89 -1.41
CA PHE A 62 10.81 8.30 -0.42
C PHE A 62 11.19 6.88 -0.84
N GLN A 63 12.47 6.67 -1.14
CA GLN A 63 12.98 5.34 -1.48
C GLN A 63 13.21 4.52 -0.20
N ILE A 64 12.12 4.08 0.42
CA ILE A 64 12.12 3.34 1.68
C ILE A 64 10.85 2.48 1.79
N ALA A 65 10.94 1.35 2.48
CA ALA A 65 9.77 0.58 2.89
C ALA A 65 9.20 1.13 4.20
N ILE A 66 7.89 1.06 4.36
CA ILE A 66 7.23 1.32 5.64
C ILE A 66 7.00 0.00 6.36
N GLY A 67 7.39 -0.02 7.64
CA GLY A 67 7.23 -1.16 8.53
C GLY A 67 7.27 -0.76 10.00
N PRO A 68 7.27 -1.73 10.93
CA PRO A 68 7.08 -1.47 12.36
C PRO A 68 8.26 -0.80 13.04
N GLU A 69 9.46 -0.85 12.46
CA GLU A 69 10.69 -0.33 13.05
C GLU A 69 11.74 0.04 12.00
N LYS A 70 12.69 0.87 12.41
CA LYS A 70 13.83 1.24 11.56
C LYS A 70 14.86 0.11 11.50
N ARG A 71 15.08 -0.43 10.29
CA ARG A 71 16.08 -1.49 10.04
C ARG A 71 16.48 -1.58 8.58
N ALA A 72 17.53 -2.37 8.30
CA ALA A 72 17.80 -2.89 6.96
C ALA A 72 17.07 -4.23 6.81
N SER A 73 16.37 -4.41 5.70
CA SER A 73 15.59 -5.60 5.38
C SER A 73 15.96 -6.15 4.01
N VAL A 74 15.72 -7.43 3.78
CA VAL A 74 15.97 -8.08 2.49
C VAL A 74 14.63 -8.25 1.78
N MET A 75 14.46 -7.57 0.65
CA MET A 75 13.29 -7.70 -0.21
C MET A 75 13.51 -8.82 -1.24
N ASN A 76 12.51 -9.68 -1.42
CA ASN A 76 12.50 -10.69 -2.47
C ASN A 76 12.00 -10.05 -3.76
N ILE A 77 12.86 -10.00 -4.77
CA ILE A 77 12.53 -9.44 -6.07
C ILE A 77 11.88 -10.50 -6.93
N SER A 78 10.67 -10.22 -7.38
CA SER A 78 9.94 -11.05 -8.34
C SER A 78 10.44 -10.82 -9.77
N HIS A 79 10.26 -11.78 -10.66
CA HIS A 79 10.44 -11.58 -12.09
C HIS A 79 9.39 -10.59 -12.63
N SER A 80 8.15 -10.67 -12.16
CA SER A 80 7.13 -9.64 -12.39
C SER A 80 7.39 -8.43 -11.50
N ASP A 81 7.48 -7.24 -12.10
CA ASP A 81 7.89 -5.99 -11.44
C ASP A 81 6.93 -5.55 -10.29
N ASP A 82 5.71 -6.08 -10.24
CA ASP A 82 4.64 -5.69 -9.30
C ASP A 82 4.40 -6.69 -8.15
N SER A 83 5.17 -7.78 -8.09
CA SER A 83 4.96 -8.87 -7.13
C SER A 83 6.16 -9.08 -6.17
N SER A 84 7.03 -8.09 -6.06
CA SER A 84 8.16 -8.13 -5.12
C SER A 84 7.68 -7.85 -3.69
N SER A 85 8.25 -8.57 -2.70
CA SER A 85 7.79 -8.51 -1.31
C SER A 85 8.92 -8.65 -0.29
N LEU A 86 8.72 -8.12 0.90
CA LEU A 86 9.53 -8.44 2.08
C LEU A 86 9.27 -9.87 2.60
N LEU A 87 8.12 -10.45 2.26
CA LEU A 87 7.83 -11.84 2.53
C LEU A 87 8.34 -12.74 1.40
N LYS A 88 8.50 -14.03 1.71
CA LYS A 88 8.89 -15.03 0.71
C LYS A 88 7.67 -15.38 -0.15
N ILE A 89 7.87 -15.39 -1.48
CA ILE A 89 6.85 -15.76 -2.46
C ILE A 89 6.51 -17.26 -2.29
N SER A 90 5.22 -17.58 -2.16
CA SER A 90 4.77 -18.97 -2.01
C SER A 90 4.65 -19.69 -3.36
N ASP A 91 4.61 -21.03 -3.32
CA ASP A 91 4.33 -21.84 -4.52
C ASP A 91 2.92 -21.57 -5.07
N LEU A 92 1.97 -21.21 -4.21
CA LEU A 92 0.62 -20.86 -4.62
C LEU A 92 0.61 -19.59 -5.46
N GLN A 93 1.38 -18.55 -5.05
CA GLN A 93 1.54 -17.32 -5.84
C GLN A 93 2.03 -17.64 -7.25
N ASN A 94 3.11 -18.44 -7.36
CA ASN A 94 3.68 -18.83 -8.64
C ASN A 94 2.68 -19.63 -9.53
N SER A 95 1.81 -20.42 -8.90
CA SER A 95 0.79 -21.21 -9.59
C SER A 95 -0.37 -20.36 -10.12
N LEU A 96 -0.83 -19.38 -9.34
CA LEU A 96 -1.95 -18.51 -9.69
C LEU A 96 -1.54 -17.35 -10.61
N PHE A 97 -0.34 -16.85 -10.44
CA PHE A 97 0.22 -15.74 -11.20
C PHE A 97 1.55 -16.16 -11.83
N PRO A 98 1.55 -16.69 -13.05
CA PRO A 98 2.78 -17.05 -13.75
C PRO A 98 3.76 -15.88 -13.81
N ASP A 99 5.06 -16.18 -13.80
CA ASP A 99 6.15 -15.20 -13.84
C ASP A 99 6.36 -14.37 -12.55
N THR A 100 5.71 -14.74 -11.42
CA THR A 100 5.94 -14.09 -10.12
C THR A 100 7.01 -14.77 -9.26
N TYR A 101 7.76 -15.71 -9.82
CA TYR A 101 8.85 -16.39 -9.12
C TYR A 101 9.97 -15.42 -8.70
N LYS A 102 10.67 -15.77 -7.63
CA LYS A 102 11.80 -14.99 -7.13
C LYS A 102 12.95 -14.96 -8.14
N SER A 103 13.31 -13.77 -8.62
CA SER A 103 14.44 -13.53 -9.54
C SER A 103 15.70 -13.01 -8.86
N GLY A 104 15.58 -12.46 -7.64
CA GLY A 104 16.70 -11.88 -6.91
C GLY A 104 16.34 -11.44 -5.51
N SER A 105 17.22 -10.65 -4.91
CA SER A 105 17.01 -10.01 -3.61
C SER A 105 17.71 -8.64 -3.61
N GLU A 106 17.14 -7.68 -2.89
CA GLU A 106 17.69 -6.34 -2.69
C GLU A 106 17.68 -5.99 -1.21
N VAL A 107 18.76 -5.38 -0.71
CA VAL A 107 18.78 -4.83 0.65
C VAL A 107 18.17 -3.44 0.60
N ILE A 108 17.11 -3.24 1.38
CA ILE A 108 16.36 -1.99 1.43
C ILE A 108 16.35 -1.42 2.85
N CYS A 109 16.05 -0.12 2.96
CA CYS A 109 15.77 0.52 4.25
C CYS A 109 14.29 0.40 4.59
N GLU A 110 13.99 0.19 5.86
CA GLU A 110 12.65 0.16 6.42
C GLU A 110 12.57 1.13 7.61
N ASP A 111 11.48 1.87 7.77
CA ASP A 111 11.24 2.75 8.92
C ASP A 111 9.72 2.93 9.12
N THR A 112 9.30 3.56 10.22
CA THR A 112 7.90 3.86 10.49
C THR A 112 7.41 5.06 9.69
N LEU A 113 6.11 5.10 9.38
CA LEU A 113 5.52 6.23 8.66
C LEU A 113 5.68 7.55 9.44
N GLU A 114 5.56 7.51 10.78
CA GLU A 114 5.75 8.70 11.61
C GLU A 114 7.17 9.24 11.53
N SER A 115 8.17 8.36 11.56
CA SER A 115 9.59 8.75 11.49
C SER A 115 9.93 9.45 10.18
N VAL A 116 9.38 8.95 9.07
CA VAL A 116 9.73 9.44 7.72
C VAL A 116 8.87 10.63 7.30
N LEU A 117 7.55 10.56 7.49
CA LEU A 117 6.62 11.59 7.03
C LEU A 117 6.25 12.58 8.14
N GLY A 118 6.06 12.10 9.38
CA GLY A 118 5.51 12.90 10.47
C GLY A 118 4.00 13.17 10.36
N ARG A 119 3.31 13.12 11.50
CA ARG A 119 1.84 13.27 11.56
C ARG A 119 1.29 14.59 11.02
N ASN A 120 2.06 15.68 11.17
CA ASN A 120 1.60 17.03 10.83
C ASN A 120 1.49 17.28 9.32
N ASN A 121 2.13 16.43 8.51
CA ASN A 121 2.04 16.51 7.04
C ASN A 121 0.78 15.84 6.49
N ILE A 122 0.04 15.09 7.30
CA ILE A 122 -1.20 14.44 6.90
C ILE A 122 -2.39 15.35 7.21
N ILE A 123 -2.94 15.97 6.17
CA ILE A 123 -4.06 16.94 6.26
C ILE A 123 -5.32 16.29 5.73
N GLU A 124 -6.36 16.30 6.55
CA GLU A 124 -7.67 15.71 6.20
C GLU A 124 -8.45 16.57 5.17
N PRO A 125 -9.28 15.97 4.33
CA PRO A 125 -9.49 14.53 4.17
C PRO A 125 -8.27 13.85 3.52
N SER A 126 -7.92 12.66 4.02
CA SER A 126 -6.67 11.97 3.71
C SER A 126 -6.90 10.50 3.39
N LEU A 127 -6.08 9.97 2.48
CA LEU A 127 -6.08 8.59 2.03
C LEU A 127 -4.71 7.95 2.29
N LEU A 128 -4.71 6.78 2.91
CA LEU A 128 -3.58 5.87 2.95
C LEU A 128 -3.86 4.71 1.99
N LYS A 129 -3.07 4.55 0.93
CA LYS A 129 -3.08 3.36 0.07
C LYS A 129 -1.95 2.45 0.50
N ILE A 130 -2.24 1.15 0.63
CA ILE A 130 -1.29 0.11 0.99
C ILE A 130 -1.44 -1.05 -0.01
N ASP A 131 -0.35 -1.35 -0.72
CA ASP A 131 -0.25 -2.47 -1.64
C ASP A 131 1.23 -2.85 -1.69
N VAL A 132 1.61 -3.77 -0.83
CA VAL A 132 3.01 -4.14 -0.55
C VAL A 132 3.21 -5.66 -0.60
N GLN A 133 2.30 -6.32 -1.28
CA GLN A 133 2.41 -7.71 -1.67
C GLN A 133 2.65 -8.64 -0.46
N GLY A 134 1.65 -8.62 0.45
CA GLY A 134 1.60 -9.48 1.62
C GLY A 134 2.12 -8.85 2.92
N TYR A 135 2.78 -7.69 2.87
CA TYR A 135 3.37 -7.02 4.04
C TYR A 135 2.45 -5.94 4.66
N GLU A 136 1.16 -5.93 4.31
CA GLU A 136 0.18 -4.88 4.66
C GLU A 136 0.02 -4.70 6.17
N MET A 137 -0.01 -5.80 6.94
CA MET A 137 -0.13 -5.74 8.41
C MET A 137 1.07 -5.04 9.05
N GLU A 138 2.28 -5.29 8.57
CA GLU A 138 3.48 -4.66 9.10
C GLU A 138 3.53 -3.16 8.76
N VAL A 139 3.04 -2.78 7.57
CA VAL A 139 2.83 -1.37 7.19
C VAL A 139 1.82 -0.71 8.13
N LEU A 140 0.69 -1.36 8.39
CA LEU A 140 -0.33 -0.85 9.32
C LEU A 140 0.23 -0.65 10.73
N LYS A 141 1.02 -1.62 11.25
CA LYS A 141 1.73 -1.48 12.53
C LYS A 141 2.72 -0.31 12.53
N GLY A 142 3.48 -0.14 11.45
CA GLY A 142 4.42 0.98 11.28
C GLY A 142 3.75 2.33 11.09
N SER A 143 2.43 2.34 10.84
CA SER A 143 1.63 3.56 10.65
C SER A 143 0.78 3.92 11.88
N LEU A 144 0.80 3.13 12.96
CA LEU A 144 -0.11 3.27 14.12
C LEU A 144 -0.18 4.69 14.67
N PHE A 145 0.94 5.37 14.83
CA PHE A 145 1.00 6.74 15.36
C PHE A 145 0.42 7.80 14.42
N CYS A 146 0.20 7.46 13.14
CA CYS A 146 -0.39 8.34 12.13
C CYS A 146 -1.79 7.88 11.71
N LEU A 147 -2.24 6.69 12.13
CA LEU A 147 -3.43 6.04 11.58
C LEU A 147 -4.70 6.88 11.78
N ASP A 148 -4.85 7.51 12.94
CA ASP A 148 -5.96 8.40 13.28
C ASP A 148 -6.01 9.71 12.46
N LYS A 149 -4.97 9.99 11.65
CA LYS A 149 -4.91 11.11 10.72
C LYS A 149 -5.53 10.79 9.37
N PHE A 150 -5.75 9.51 9.07
CA PHE A 150 -6.38 9.12 7.82
C PHE A 150 -7.89 9.07 7.95
N THR A 151 -8.59 9.64 6.97
CA THR A 151 -10.05 9.52 6.86
C THR A 151 -10.45 8.23 6.18
N HIS A 152 -9.60 7.75 5.27
CA HIS A 152 -9.78 6.49 4.54
C HIS A 152 -8.46 5.74 4.40
N ILE A 153 -8.56 4.41 4.37
CA ILE A 153 -7.46 3.50 4.10
C ILE A 153 -7.89 2.56 2.98
N TYR A 154 -7.08 2.46 1.93
CA TYR A 154 -7.31 1.60 0.78
C TYR A 154 -6.18 0.57 0.72
N CYS A 155 -6.53 -0.68 0.99
CA CYS A 155 -5.55 -1.74 1.26
C CYS A 155 -5.84 -2.96 0.40
N GLU A 156 -4.82 -3.48 -0.30
CA GLU A 156 -4.92 -4.79 -0.93
C GLU A 156 -4.98 -5.87 0.15
N CYS A 157 -5.98 -6.75 0.07
CA CYS A 157 -6.22 -7.81 1.06
C CYS A 157 -6.39 -9.14 0.36
N SER A 158 -5.61 -10.14 0.77
CA SER A 158 -5.65 -11.47 0.18
C SER A 158 -6.57 -12.41 0.97
N TYR A 159 -7.33 -13.24 0.26
CA TYR A 159 -8.13 -14.32 0.85
C TYR A 159 -7.34 -15.62 0.95
N LEU A 160 -6.28 -15.74 0.13
CA LEU A 160 -5.37 -16.87 0.08
C LEU A 160 -3.96 -16.41 0.48
N SER A 161 -3.16 -17.27 1.10
CA SER A 161 -1.78 -16.94 1.46
C SER A 161 -0.86 -17.04 0.24
N LEU A 162 -0.63 -15.91 -0.41
CA LEU A 162 0.22 -15.78 -1.60
C LEU A 162 1.71 -15.63 -1.23
N TYR A 163 1.97 -15.18 -0.02
CA TYR A 163 3.32 -15.03 0.55
C TYR A 163 3.39 -15.77 1.89
N GLU A 164 4.57 -16.31 2.24
CA GLU A 164 4.75 -17.05 3.49
C GLU A 164 4.55 -16.12 4.71
N GLY A 165 3.59 -16.47 5.57
CA GLY A 165 3.26 -15.68 6.77
C GLY A 165 2.41 -14.44 6.50
N GLN A 166 1.88 -14.28 5.29
CA GLN A 166 0.98 -13.18 4.92
C GLN A 166 -0.30 -13.22 5.78
N PRO A 167 -0.71 -12.11 6.38
CA PRO A 167 -2.03 -11.97 7.00
C PRO A 167 -3.13 -11.99 5.93
N LEU A 168 -4.26 -12.60 6.25
CA LEU A 168 -5.40 -12.67 5.35
C LEU A 168 -6.34 -11.47 5.55
N ALA A 169 -7.30 -11.30 4.65
CA ALA A 169 -8.29 -10.24 4.68
C ALA A 169 -9.02 -10.15 6.03
N SER A 170 -9.32 -11.29 6.68
CA SER A 170 -9.94 -11.32 8.01
C SER A 170 -9.07 -10.67 9.10
N ASP A 171 -7.74 -10.84 9.03
CA ASP A 171 -6.82 -10.28 10.00
C ASP A 171 -6.70 -8.76 9.83
N ILE A 172 -6.67 -8.31 8.57
CA ILE A 172 -6.67 -6.88 8.23
C ILE A 172 -7.97 -6.23 8.69
N VAL A 173 -9.13 -6.82 8.39
CA VAL A 173 -10.44 -6.29 8.83
C VAL A 173 -10.51 -6.19 10.35
N LYS A 174 -10.09 -7.23 11.07
CA LYS A 174 -10.05 -7.23 12.53
C LYS A 174 -9.18 -6.09 13.07
N PHE A 175 -7.97 -5.94 12.55
CA PHE A 175 -7.05 -4.86 12.93
C PHE A 175 -7.69 -3.48 12.69
N MET A 176 -8.32 -3.28 11.54
CA MET A 176 -8.92 -1.99 11.18
C MET A 176 -10.08 -1.63 12.13
N VAL A 177 -10.94 -2.59 12.46
CA VAL A 177 -12.04 -2.39 13.42
C VAL A 177 -11.51 -2.04 14.83
N GLU A 178 -10.47 -2.73 15.29
CA GLU A 178 -9.80 -2.44 16.58
C GLU A 178 -9.20 -1.02 16.62
N HIS A 179 -8.90 -0.42 15.44
CA HIS A 179 -8.35 0.93 15.30
C HIS A 179 -9.38 1.97 14.82
N ASN A 180 -10.68 1.69 15.01
CA ASN A 180 -11.80 2.59 14.68
C ASN A 180 -11.94 2.89 13.18
N PHE A 181 -11.78 1.88 12.33
CA PHE A 181 -12.11 1.95 10.91
C PHE A 181 -13.16 0.90 10.56
N ASP A 182 -14.21 1.33 9.87
CA ASP A 182 -15.25 0.46 9.32
C ASP A 182 -14.94 0.10 7.87
N LEU A 183 -15.30 -1.10 7.43
CA LEU A 183 -15.22 -1.50 6.02
C LEU A 183 -16.28 -0.71 5.23
N ASP A 184 -15.84 0.12 4.27
CA ASP A 184 -16.69 0.98 3.43
C ASP A 184 -16.98 0.35 2.06
N GLY A 185 -16.09 -0.53 1.56
CA GLY A 185 -16.30 -1.23 0.29
C GLY A 185 -15.19 -2.20 -0.05
N ILE A 186 -15.48 -3.09 -1.01
CA ILE A 186 -14.53 -4.06 -1.58
C ILE A 186 -14.55 -3.89 -3.09
N TYR A 187 -13.38 -3.79 -3.71
CA TYR A 187 -13.21 -3.46 -5.12
C TYR A 187 -12.17 -4.38 -5.78
N ASN A 188 -12.13 -4.39 -7.10
CA ASN A 188 -11.09 -5.02 -7.92
C ASN A 188 -10.78 -6.48 -7.53
N THR A 189 -11.81 -7.27 -7.24
CA THR A 189 -11.61 -8.66 -6.83
C THR A 189 -11.03 -9.49 -7.98
N CYS A 190 -9.87 -10.10 -7.74
CA CYS A 190 -9.25 -11.10 -8.59
C CYS A 190 -9.77 -12.49 -8.20
N HIS A 191 -10.01 -13.35 -9.22
CA HIS A 191 -10.56 -14.68 -9.02
C HIS A 191 -9.70 -15.74 -9.70
N THR A 192 -9.73 -16.96 -9.15
CA THR A 192 -9.22 -18.15 -9.84
C THR A 192 -10.11 -18.45 -11.07
N SER A 193 -9.65 -19.33 -11.94
CA SER A 193 -10.46 -19.86 -13.05
C SER A 193 -11.74 -20.59 -12.60
N GLN A 194 -11.83 -20.99 -11.34
CA GLN A 194 -12.99 -21.63 -10.71
C GLN A 194 -13.92 -20.64 -10.03
N GLY A 195 -13.58 -19.34 -10.01
CA GLY A 195 -14.41 -18.29 -9.41
C GLY A 195 -14.14 -18.03 -7.92
N GLU A 196 -13.11 -18.64 -7.31
CA GLU A 196 -12.72 -18.36 -5.95
C GLU A 196 -11.97 -17.03 -5.89
N ALA A 197 -12.29 -16.16 -4.92
CA ALA A 197 -11.61 -14.90 -4.72
C ALA A 197 -10.17 -15.13 -4.23
N ILE A 198 -9.20 -14.47 -4.84
CA ILE A 198 -7.78 -14.54 -4.48
C ILE A 198 -7.42 -13.33 -3.61
N GLN A 199 -7.69 -12.13 -4.09
CA GLN A 199 -7.41 -10.85 -3.44
C GLN A 199 -8.37 -9.77 -3.89
N SER A 200 -8.51 -8.71 -3.11
CA SER A 200 -9.32 -7.54 -3.42
C SER A 200 -8.75 -6.30 -2.76
N ASP A 201 -9.12 -5.14 -3.28
CA ASP A 201 -8.86 -3.86 -2.65
C ASP A 201 -9.98 -3.51 -1.66
N PHE A 202 -9.65 -3.38 -0.39
CA PHE A 202 -10.58 -3.02 0.68
C PHE A 202 -10.47 -1.53 0.98
N LEU A 203 -11.58 -0.83 0.94
CA LEU A 203 -11.68 0.54 1.41
C LEU A 203 -12.25 0.57 2.81
N PHE A 204 -11.49 1.13 3.73
CA PHE A 204 -11.91 1.40 5.09
C PHE A 204 -12.12 2.90 5.27
N LYS A 205 -13.09 3.26 6.11
CA LYS A 205 -13.39 4.63 6.50
C LYS A 205 -13.29 4.77 8.00
N ARG A 206 -12.67 5.84 8.49
CA ARG A 206 -12.63 6.11 9.92
C ARG A 206 -14.04 6.23 10.48
N ALA A 207 -14.34 5.45 11.52
CA ALA A 207 -15.63 5.45 12.18
C ALA A 207 -15.96 6.85 12.71
N SER A 208 -17.21 7.26 12.53
CA SER A 208 -17.70 8.52 13.13
C SER A 208 -17.69 8.36 14.65
N LYS A 209 -17.15 9.32 15.38
CA LYS A 209 -17.30 9.32 16.83
C LYS A 209 -18.79 9.36 17.14
N VAL A 210 -19.30 8.28 17.74
CA VAL A 210 -20.66 8.30 18.32
C VAL A 210 -20.61 9.34 19.44
N THR A 211 -21.23 10.49 19.22
CA THR A 211 -21.42 11.55 20.22
C THR A 211 -22.51 11.15 21.20
#